data_1a2fd72716385c8ae18e49181fbfd999
#
_entry.id   1a2fd72716385c8ae18e49181fbfd999
#
_cell.length_a   1.000
_cell.length_b   1.000
_cell.length_c   1.000
_cell.angle_alpha   90.00
_cell.angle_beta   90.00
_cell.angle_gamma   90.00
#
_symmetry.space_group_name_H-M   'P 1'
#
loop_
_entity.id
_entity.type
_entity.pdbx_description
1 polymer ?
#
loop_
_entity_poly.entity_id
_entity_poly.type
_entity_poly.pdbx_seq_one_letter_code
_entity_poly.pdbx_strand_id
1 'polypeptide(L)'
;MNLRERFPRGLKIIGNFPYNISSQIFFKVLENRDLVPECVGMIQKEVAVRIAEPPGSKEYGILSVLLQAWYDIEYLFTVNETVFNPPPKVKSAVIRLRRNGVGRLGCDEALFVKVVKASFGQRRKMIRNSLRAVFGDFGGAEHPFFTQRAEQLSVADFVQLTDWVAANRR
;
A
#
# COMPACT_ATOMS: atom_id res chain seq x y z
N MET A 1 -1.70 13.34 -16.95
CA MET A 1 -2.50 14.48 -16.44
C MET A 1 -1.92 14.91 -15.09
N ASN A 2 -1.59 16.18 -14.94
CA ASN A 2 -1.11 16.73 -13.67
C ASN A 2 -2.31 17.15 -12.82
N LEU A 3 -2.57 16.39 -11.74
CA LEU A 3 -3.72 16.66 -10.86
C LEU A 3 -3.57 17.97 -10.10
N ARG A 4 -2.36 18.35 -9.74
CA ARG A 4 -2.08 19.57 -8.97
C ARG A 4 -2.42 20.84 -9.77
N GLU A 5 -2.10 20.85 -11.05
CA GLU A 5 -2.46 21.98 -11.93
C GLU A 5 -3.97 22.08 -12.14
N ARG A 6 -4.63 20.94 -12.30
CA ARG A 6 -6.06 20.89 -12.60
C ARG A 6 -6.95 21.10 -11.38
N PHE A 7 -6.49 20.64 -10.22
CA PHE A 7 -7.24 20.68 -8.97
C PHE A 7 -6.38 21.23 -7.81
N PRO A 8 -5.99 22.53 -7.87
CA PRO A 8 -5.04 23.10 -6.91
C PRO A 8 -5.57 23.10 -5.45
N ARG A 9 -6.89 23.03 -5.26
CA ARG A 9 -7.54 22.95 -3.95
C ARG A 9 -7.83 21.52 -3.49
N GLY A 10 -7.40 20.53 -4.26
CA GLY A 10 -7.68 19.12 -3.99
C GLY A 10 -8.94 18.59 -4.66
N LEU A 11 -9.11 17.29 -4.61
CA LEU A 11 -10.25 16.59 -5.22
C LEU A 11 -10.59 15.34 -4.43
N LYS A 12 -11.86 14.97 -4.42
CA LYS A 12 -12.32 13.65 -4.04
C LYS A 12 -12.48 12.80 -5.30
N ILE A 13 -12.09 11.54 -5.21
CA ILE A 13 -12.17 10.60 -6.33
C ILE A 13 -13.27 9.59 -6.02
N ILE A 14 -14.15 9.38 -7.00
CA ILE A 14 -15.15 8.31 -6.96
C ILE A 14 -15.27 7.71 -8.33
N GLY A 15 -15.31 6.38 -8.41
CA GLY A 15 -15.48 5.72 -9.71
C GLY A 15 -15.53 4.21 -9.66
N ASN A 16 -15.95 3.66 -10.81
CA ASN A 16 -15.78 2.27 -11.14
C ASN A 16 -14.41 2.12 -11.84
N PHE A 17 -13.43 1.59 -11.12
CA PHE A 17 -12.05 1.52 -11.64
C PHE A 17 -11.89 0.31 -12.55
N PRO A 18 -11.31 0.48 -13.74
CA PRO A 18 -10.96 -0.65 -14.59
C PRO A 18 -10.05 -1.62 -13.86
N TYR A 19 -10.32 -2.92 -13.93
CA TYR A 19 -9.59 -3.93 -13.16
C TYR A 19 -8.09 -3.96 -13.45
N ASN A 20 -7.72 -3.80 -14.71
CA ASN A 20 -6.32 -3.88 -15.15
C ASN A 20 -5.46 -2.69 -14.72
N ILE A 21 -6.05 -1.58 -14.27
CA ILE A 21 -5.32 -0.36 -13.87
C ILE A 21 -5.63 0.11 -12.44
N SER A 22 -6.42 -0.64 -11.68
CA SER A 22 -6.81 -0.23 -10.32
C SER A 22 -5.61 0.04 -9.41
N SER A 23 -4.58 -0.81 -9.44
CA SER A 23 -3.35 -0.59 -8.66
C SER A 23 -2.64 0.70 -9.07
N GLN A 24 -2.58 1.01 -10.35
CA GLN A 24 -1.98 2.25 -10.86
C GLN A 24 -2.75 3.49 -10.37
N ILE A 25 -4.08 3.41 -10.30
CA ILE A 25 -4.92 4.48 -9.76
C ILE A 25 -4.58 4.72 -8.29
N PHE A 26 -4.45 3.67 -7.48
CA PHE A 26 -4.08 3.82 -6.07
C PHE A 26 -2.68 4.37 -5.87
N PHE A 27 -1.70 3.98 -6.70
CA PHE A 27 -0.38 4.60 -6.66
C PHE A 27 -0.45 6.09 -7.03
N LYS A 28 -1.31 6.47 -7.96
CA LYS A 28 -1.54 7.87 -8.32
C LYS A 28 -2.20 8.65 -7.16
N VAL A 29 -3.12 8.04 -6.44
CA VAL A 29 -3.69 8.59 -5.21
C VAL A 29 -2.59 8.84 -4.17
N LEU A 30 -1.71 7.86 -3.94
CA LEU A 30 -0.58 7.99 -3.01
C LEU A 30 0.39 9.11 -3.38
N GLU A 31 0.73 9.24 -4.66
CA GLU A 31 1.59 10.33 -5.16
C GLU A 31 0.98 11.72 -4.93
N ASN A 32 -0.35 11.80 -4.90
CA ASN A 32 -1.11 13.05 -4.74
C ASN A 32 -1.92 13.06 -3.44
N ARG A 33 -1.47 12.36 -2.40
CA ARG A 33 -2.21 12.22 -1.14
C ARG A 33 -2.51 13.52 -0.43
N ASP A 34 -1.72 14.55 -0.65
CA ASP A 34 -1.96 15.89 -0.15
C ASP A 34 -3.15 16.59 -0.85
N LEU A 35 -3.51 16.15 -2.05
CA LEU A 35 -4.65 16.66 -2.84
C LEU A 35 -5.91 15.80 -2.72
N VAL A 36 -5.77 14.53 -2.32
CA VAL A 36 -6.86 13.55 -2.33
C VAL A 36 -7.22 13.15 -0.90
N PRO A 37 -8.15 13.88 -0.25
CA PRO A 37 -8.59 13.56 1.10
C PRO A 37 -9.46 12.30 1.16
N GLU A 38 -10.13 11.95 0.07
CA GLU A 38 -11.04 10.80 0.01
C GLU A 38 -11.08 10.19 -1.39
N CYS A 39 -11.07 8.86 -1.43
CA CYS A 39 -11.21 8.08 -2.66
C CYS A 39 -12.17 6.93 -2.40
N VAL A 40 -13.21 6.81 -3.23
CA VAL A 40 -14.16 5.69 -3.20
C VAL A 40 -14.11 5.01 -4.56
N GLY A 41 -13.85 3.72 -4.56
CA GLY A 41 -13.71 2.97 -5.82
C GLY A 41 -14.32 1.59 -5.75
N MET A 42 -14.92 1.18 -6.87
CA MET A 42 -15.29 -0.21 -7.11
C MET A 42 -14.17 -0.89 -7.88
N ILE A 43 -13.66 -1.98 -7.33
CA ILE A 43 -12.53 -2.75 -7.82
C ILE A 43 -12.80 -4.25 -7.69
N GLN A 44 -11.91 -5.09 -8.19
CA GLN A 44 -12.01 -6.53 -7.91
C GLN A 44 -12.00 -6.79 -6.40
N LYS A 45 -12.86 -7.70 -5.94
CA LYS A 45 -12.98 -8.07 -4.52
C LYS A 45 -11.63 -8.47 -3.92
N GLU A 46 -10.83 -9.27 -4.63
CA GLU A 46 -9.52 -9.70 -4.16
C GLU A 46 -8.58 -8.54 -3.86
N VAL A 47 -8.57 -7.51 -4.71
CA VAL A 47 -7.76 -6.31 -4.51
C VAL A 47 -8.28 -5.49 -3.33
N ALA A 48 -9.60 -5.37 -3.20
CA ALA A 48 -10.23 -4.66 -2.08
C ALA A 48 -9.89 -5.31 -0.73
N VAL A 49 -10.00 -6.63 -0.65
CA VAL A 49 -9.61 -7.41 0.54
C VAL A 49 -8.14 -7.17 0.89
N ARG A 50 -7.27 -7.24 -0.11
CA ARG A 50 -5.82 -7.00 0.08
C ARG A 50 -5.53 -5.61 0.63
N ILE A 51 -6.16 -4.58 0.10
CA ILE A 51 -5.95 -3.19 0.54
C ILE A 51 -6.41 -2.99 1.99
N ALA A 52 -7.54 -3.58 2.36
CA ALA A 52 -8.15 -3.42 3.69
C ALA A 52 -7.57 -4.35 4.76
N GLU A 53 -6.79 -5.35 4.39
CA GLU A 53 -6.31 -6.40 5.29
C GLU A 53 -5.31 -5.86 6.32
N PRO A 54 -5.44 -6.25 7.61
CA PRO A 54 -4.42 -5.97 8.63
C PRO A 54 -3.20 -6.90 8.48
N PRO A 55 -2.08 -6.59 9.17
CA PRO A 55 -0.91 -7.48 9.19
C PRO A 55 -1.25 -8.89 9.68
N GLY A 56 -0.49 -9.87 9.21
CA GLY A 56 -0.56 -11.26 9.68
C GLY A 56 -1.20 -12.25 8.72
N SER A 57 -1.77 -11.79 7.61
CA SER A 57 -2.38 -12.66 6.61
C SER A 57 -1.61 -12.67 5.28
N LYS A 58 -1.89 -13.69 4.47
CA LYS A 58 -1.35 -13.77 3.10
C LYS A 58 -1.89 -12.68 2.17
N GLU A 59 -3.02 -12.08 2.50
CA GLU A 59 -3.65 -11.03 1.69
C GLU A 59 -2.98 -9.67 1.90
N TYR A 60 -2.37 -9.47 3.07
CA TYR A 60 -1.62 -8.26 3.40
C TYR A 60 -0.39 -8.12 2.50
N GLY A 61 -0.26 -6.99 1.81
CA GLY A 61 0.80 -6.78 0.83
C GLY A 61 1.22 -5.32 0.68
N ILE A 62 1.91 -5.01 -0.42
CA ILE A 62 2.46 -3.67 -0.69
C ILE A 62 1.37 -2.59 -0.61
N LEU A 63 0.25 -2.77 -1.31
CA LEU A 63 -0.84 -1.78 -1.30
C LEU A 63 -1.48 -1.63 0.07
N SER A 64 -1.58 -2.72 0.85
CA SER A 64 -2.06 -2.65 2.23
C SER A 64 -1.21 -1.67 3.05
N VAL A 65 0.10 -1.87 3.06
CA VAL A 65 1.04 -1.05 3.84
C VAL A 65 1.03 0.40 3.35
N LEU A 66 1.21 0.61 2.05
CA LEU A 66 1.35 1.95 1.49
C LEU A 66 0.08 2.79 1.65
N LEU A 67 -1.09 2.22 1.39
CA LEU A 67 -2.35 2.95 1.55
C LEU A 67 -2.72 3.15 3.02
N GLN A 68 -2.54 2.15 3.87
CA GLN A 68 -2.83 2.27 5.31
C GLN A 68 -1.87 3.22 6.04
N ALA A 69 -0.70 3.51 5.47
CA ALA A 69 0.20 4.50 6.04
C ALA A 69 -0.41 5.91 6.11
N TRP A 70 -1.26 6.29 5.15
CA TRP A 70 -1.84 7.62 5.03
C TRP A 70 -3.36 7.67 4.98
N TYR A 71 -4.04 6.51 4.86
CA TYR A 71 -5.48 6.41 4.72
C TYR A 71 -6.07 5.41 5.69
N ASP A 72 -7.25 5.74 6.23
CA ASP A 72 -8.13 4.76 6.85
C ASP A 72 -8.93 4.08 5.74
N ILE A 73 -8.93 2.76 5.74
CA ILE A 73 -9.54 1.95 4.69
C ILE A 73 -10.82 1.31 5.23
N GLU A 74 -11.94 1.51 4.50
CA GLU A 74 -13.19 0.82 4.79
C GLU A 74 -13.61 -0.05 3.60
N TYR A 75 -13.83 -1.34 3.85
CA TYR A 75 -14.49 -2.23 2.91
C TYR A 75 -16.00 -2.03 3.07
N LEU A 76 -16.64 -1.36 2.11
CA LEU A 76 -18.04 -0.95 2.25
C LEU A 76 -19.01 -2.08 1.96
N PHE A 77 -18.91 -2.70 0.78
CA PHE A 77 -19.75 -3.83 0.38
C PHE A 77 -19.19 -4.58 -0.82
N THR A 78 -19.65 -5.81 -0.97
CA THR A 78 -19.35 -6.66 -2.13
C THR A 78 -20.44 -6.49 -3.19
N VAL A 79 -20.04 -6.48 -4.46
CA VAL A 79 -20.94 -6.43 -5.62
C VAL A 79 -20.81 -7.75 -6.37
N ASN A 80 -21.95 -8.45 -6.54
CA ASN A 80 -21.99 -9.72 -7.24
C ASN A 80 -21.75 -9.49 -8.74
N GLU A 81 -21.07 -10.43 -9.38
CA GLU A 81 -20.77 -10.40 -10.81
C GLU A 81 -22.03 -10.38 -11.69
N THR A 82 -23.15 -10.90 -11.21
CA THR A 82 -24.41 -10.96 -11.96
C THR A 82 -25.11 -9.61 -12.15
N VAL A 83 -24.70 -8.55 -11.43
CA VAL A 83 -25.26 -7.21 -11.63
C VAL A 83 -24.74 -6.49 -12.86
N PHE A 84 -23.72 -7.05 -13.52
CA PHE A 84 -23.10 -6.47 -14.71
C PHE A 84 -23.54 -7.21 -15.98
N ASN A 85 -23.56 -6.50 -17.10
CA ASN A 85 -23.82 -7.08 -18.42
C ASN A 85 -22.80 -6.55 -19.45
N PRO A 86 -21.89 -7.41 -19.97
CA PRO A 86 -21.69 -8.82 -19.61
C PRO A 86 -21.11 -8.98 -18.19
N PRO A 87 -21.38 -10.09 -17.49
CA PRO A 87 -20.86 -10.30 -16.15
C PRO A 87 -19.35 -10.55 -16.18
N PRO A 88 -18.55 -9.95 -15.27
CA PRO A 88 -17.15 -10.27 -15.10
C PRO A 88 -16.99 -11.67 -14.49
N LYS A 89 -15.77 -12.22 -14.54
CA LYS A 89 -15.47 -13.55 -13.99
C LYS A 89 -15.36 -13.56 -12.46
N VAL A 90 -15.22 -12.40 -11.82
CA VAL A 90 -14.97 -12.24 -10.39
C VAL A 90 -15.91 -11.18 -9.80
N LYS A 91 -16.14 -11.29 -8.50
CA LYS A 91 -16.88 -10.26 -7.75
C LYS A 91 -16.11 -8.97 -7.67
N SER A 92 -16.84 -7.88 -7.55
CA SER A 92 -16.31 -6.57 -7.24
C SER A 92 -16.57 -6.21 -5.76
N ALA A 93 -15.90 -5.19 -5.29
CA ALA A 93 -16.17 -4.58 -4.00
C ALA A 93 -15.95 -3.08 -4.06
N VAL A 94 -16.66 -2.37 -3.21
CA VAL A 94 -16.49 -0.93 -3.04
C VAL A 94 -15.72 -0.67 -1.77
N ILE A 95 -14.63 0.08 -1.87
CA ILE A 95 -13.81 0.52 -0.74
C ILE A 95 -13.79 2.03 -0.67
N ARG A 96 -13.58 2.55 0.54
CA ARG A 96 -13.39 3.96 0.81
C ARG A 96 -12.07 4.18 1.51
N LEU A 97 -11.29 5.13 1.00
CA LEU A 97 -10.06 5.61 1.58
C LEU A 97 -10.28 7.04 2.07
N ARG A 98 -9.97 7.30 3.33
CA ARG A 98 -9.97 8.64 3.92
C ARG A 98 -8.61 8.93 4.53
N ARG A 99 -8.07 10.14 4.31
CA ARG A 99 -6.82 10.56 4.95
C ARG A 99 -6.93 10.40 6.47
N ASN A 100 -5.90 9.80 7.08
CA ASN A 100 -5.87 9.44 8.49
C ASN A 100 -5.21 10.50 9.40
N GLY A 101 -5.00 11.70 8.92
CA GLY A 101 -4.37 12.77 9.70
C GLY A 101 -2.84 12.69 9.80
N VAL A 102 -2.20 11.62 9.28
CA VAL A 102 -0.74 11.52 9.21
C VAL A 102 -0.23 12.45 8.12
N GLY A 103 0.48 13.51 8.49
CA GLY A 103 1.14 14.40 7.52
C GLY A 103 2.43 13.80 7.00
N ARG A 104 3.31 13.40 7.94
CA ARG A 104 4.60 12.73 7.65
C ARG A 104 4.74 11.48 8.50
N LEU A 105 5.37 10.45 7.93
CA LEU A 105 5.58 9.17 8.63
C LEU A 105 6.68 9.23 9.71
N GLY A 106 7.52 10.26 9.71
CA GLY A 106 8.67 10.33 10.61
C GLY A 106 9.91 9.59 10.11
N CYS A 107 9.90 9.14 8.85
CA CYS A 107 11.04 8.54 8.16
C CYS A 107 11.15 9.11 6.74
N ASP A 108 12.21 8.74 6.01
CA ASP A 108 12.32 9.03 4.57
C ASP A 108 11.22 8.26 3.82
N GLU A 109 10.22 8.96 3.30
CA GLU A 109 9.04 8.35 2.68
C GLU A 109 9.35 7.68 1.33
N ALA A 110 10.30 8.20 0.57
CA ALA A 110 10.75 7.55 -0.66
C ALA A 110 11.47 6.23 -0.34
N LEU A 111 12.28 6.22 0.70
CA LEU A 111 12.95 5.01 1.19
C LEU A 111 11.92 4.02 1.78
N PHE A 112 10.92 4.52 2.49
CA PHE A 112 9.83 3.69 3.02
C PHE A 112 9.16 2.87 1.91
N VAL A 113 8.82 3.49 0.79
CA VAL A 113 8.24 2.79 -0.36
C VAL A 113 9.19 1.71 -0.88
N LYS A 114 10.49 2.01 -0.99
CA LYS A 114 11.52 1.04 -1.43
C LYS A 114 11.65 -0.14 -0.46
N VAL A 115 11.67 0.14 0.84
CA VAL A 115 11.77 -0.89 1.89
C VAL A 115 10.56 -1.82 1.86
N VAL A 116 9.35 -1.27 1.76
CA VAL A 116 8.12 -2.05 1.65
C VAL A 116 8.14 -2.93 0.40
N LYS A 117 8.44 -2.37 -0.77
CA LYS A 117 8.52 -3.12 -2.02
C LYS A 117 9.58 -4.22 -1.98
N ALA A 118 10.76 -3.92 -1.44
CA ALA A 118 11.84 -4.90 -1.29
C ALA A 118 11.42 -6.06 -0.38
N SER A 119 10.78 -5.74 0.75
CA SER A 119 10.33 -6.74 1.73
C SER A 119 9.32 -7.72 1.14
N PHE A 120 8.38 -7.25 0.34
CA PHE A 120 7.38 -8.10 -0.33
C PHE A 120 7.86 -8.73 -1.64
N GLY A 121 8.97 -8.28 -2.18
CA GLY A 121 9.53 -8.82 -3.43
C GLY A 121 9.92 -10.31 -3.33
N GLN A 122 10.27 -10.77 -2.14
CA GLN A 122 10.55 -12.18 -1.83
C GLN A 122 9.69 -12.61 -0.62
N ARG A 123 8.40 -12.56 -0.79
CA ARG A 123 7.40 -12.67 0.27
C ARG A 123 7.55 -13.90 1.19
N ARG A 124 7.98 -15.04 0.64
CA ARG A 124 8.18 -16.27 1.41
C ARG A 124 9.47 -16.30 2.21
N LYS A 125 10.36 -15.34 1.98
CA LYS A 125 11.64 -15.24 2.70
C LYS A 125 11.55 -14.29 3.87
N MET A 126 12.46 -14.46 4.82
CA MET A 126 12.63 -13.50 5.92
C MET A 126 13.07 -12.14 5.39
N ILE A 127 12.70 -11.08 6.10
CA ILE A 127 13.05 -9.67 5.80
C ILE A 127 14.55 -9.50 5.54
N ARG A 128 15.39 -10.14 6.34
CA ARG A 128 16.86 -10.13 6.14
C ARG A 128 17.24 -10.39 4.69
N ASN A 129 16.74 -11.48 4.13
CA ASN A 129 17.10 -11.89 2.78
C ASN A 129 16.56 -10.93 1.72
N SER A 130 15.34 -10.48 1.90
CA SER A 130 14.69 -9.56 0.97
C SER A 130 15.38 -8.19 0.93
N LEU A 131 15.73 -7.65 2.10
CA LEU A 131 16.40 -6.35 2.19
C LEU A 131 17.86 -6.43 1.71
N ARG A 132 18.59 -7.47 2.06
CA ARG A 132 19.98 -7.66 1.60
C ARG A 132 20.09 -7.78 0.09
N ALA A 133 19.10 -8.36 -0.55
CA ALA A 133 19.04 -8.45 -2.01
C ALA A 133 18.99 -7.08 -2.71
N VAL A 134 18.43 -6.06 -2.04
CA VAL A 134 18.24 -4.71 -2.60
C VAL A 134 19.26 -3.70 -2.04
N PHE A 135 19.57 -3.77 -0.74
CA PHE A 135 20.36 -2.77 -0.03
C PHE A 135 21.76 -3.25 0.38
N GLY A 136 22.10 -4.51 0.13
CA GLY A 136 23.37 -5.11 0.58
C GLY A 136 23.29 -5.66 2.01
N ASP A 137 24.42 -6.10 2.54
CA ASP A 137 24.50 -6.82 3.81
C ASP A 137 24.49 -5.95 5.07
N PHE A 138 24.42 -4.63 4.90
CA PHE A 138 24.45 -3.64 5.98
C PHE A 138 25.72 -3.71 6.84
N GLY A 139 26.84 -4.23 6.29
CA GLY A 139 28.06 -4.42 7.05
C GLY A 139 27.94 -5.50 8.16
N GLY A 140 27.02 -6.42 8.00
CA GLY A 140 26.73 -7.47 8.98
C GLY A 140 25.81 -7.05 10.12
N ALA A 141 25.32 -5.81 10.13
CA ALA A 141 24.38 -5.36 11.15
C ALA A 141 23.03 -6.10 11.08
N GLU A 142 22.41 -6.30 12.24
CA GLU A 142 21.17 -7.05 12.39
C GLU A 142 20.05 -6.17 12.98
N HIS A 143 18.80 -6.52 12.68
CA HIS A 143 17.61 -5.90 13.23
C HIS A 143 16.62 -6.97 13.75
N PRO A 144 15.89 -6.70 14.85
CA PRO A 144 14.92 -7.69 15.38
C PRO A 144 13.89 -8.18 14.38
N PHE A 145 13.49 -7.37 13.39
CA PHE A 145 12.53 -7.78 12.36
C PHE A 145 13.12 -8.67 11.26
N PHE A 146 14.42 -8.88 11.24
CA PHE A 146 15.10 -9.64 10.18
C PHE A 146 14.70 -11.11 10.10
N THR A 147 14.21 -11.69 11.20
CA THR A 147 13.72 -13.07 11.26
C THR A 147 12.23 -13.20 10.95
N GLN A 148 11.54 -12.08 10.73
CA GLN A 148 10.14 -12.06 10.37
C GLN A 148 9.95 -12.01 8.85
N ARG A 149 8.71 -12.30 8.41
CA ARG A 149 8.29 -12.11 7.03
C ARG A 149 7.55 -10.78 6.86
N ALA A 150 7.50 -10.27 5.63
CA ALA A 150 6.91 -8.97 5.34
C ALA A 150 5.46 -8.84 5.82
N GLU A 151 4.63 -9.89 5.67
CA GLU A 151 3.22 -9.86 6.10
C GLU A 151 3.02 -9.74 7.62
N GLN A 152 4.05 -9.97 8.41
CA GLN A 152 3.98 -9.87 9.86
C GLN A 152 4.19 -8.44 10.39
N LEU A 153 4.73 -7.54 9.55
CA LEU A 153 5.08 -6.18 9.95
C LEU A 153 3.92 -5.21 9.74
N SER A 154 3.63 -4.41 10.79
CA SER A 154 2.70 -3.28 10.70
C SER A 154 3.30 -2.10 9.93
N VAL A 155 2.49 -1.09 9.63
CA VAL A 155 2.98 0.18 9.07
C VAL A 155 4.04 0.80 9.99
N ALA A 156 3.80 0.84 11.30
CA ALA A 156 4.75 1.37 12.28
C ALA A 156 6.07 0.61 12.29
N ASP A 157 6.02 -0.71 12.15
CA ASP A 157 7.21 -1.56 12.04
C ASP A 157 8.02 -1.24 10.78
N PHE A 158 7.36 -1.03 9.65
CA PHE A 158 8.02 -0.61 8.42
C PHE A 158 8.64 0.79 8.50
N VAL A 159 8.04 1.70 9.25
CA VAL A 159 8.63 3.02 9.53
C VAL A 159 9.93 2.87 10.32
N GLN A 160 9.92 2.08 11.39
CA GLN A 160 11.13 1.79 12.18
C GLN A 160 12.21 1.10 11.35
N LEU A 161 11.82 0.12 10.54
CA LEU A 161 12.74 -0.58 9.66
C LEU A 161 13.36 0.35 8.62
N THR A 162 12.59 1.30 8.09
CA THR A 162 13.07 2.32 7.16
C THR A 162 14.13 3.22 7.78
N ASP A 163 13.91 3.71 9.00
CA ASP A 163 14.89 4.50 9.73
C ASP A 163 16.17 3.72 9.96
N TRP A 164 16.06 2.45 10.33
CA TRP A 164 17.20 1.58 10.51
C TRP A 164 18.00 1.37 9.21
N VAL A 165 17.30 1.13 8.09
CA VAL A 165 17.93 0.99 6.76
C VAL A 165 18.63 2.28 6.37
N ALA A 166 18.02 3.44 6.59
CA ALA A 166 18.63 4.74 6.32
C ALA A 166 19.96 4.92 7.07
N ALA A 167 20.02 4.48 8.32
CA ALA A 167 21.21 4.60 9.17
C ALA A 167 22.31 3.56 8.83
N ASN A 168 21.96 2.42 8.26
CA ASN A 168 22.89 1.28 8.11
C ASN A 168 23.21 0.92 6.65
N ARG A 169 22.50 1.45 5.66
CA ARG A 169 22.86 1.25 4.23
C ARG A 169 24.13 2.02 3.90
N ARG A 170 24.97 1.45 3.05
CA ARG A 170 26.20 2.06 2.55
C ARG A 170 26.01 2.62 1.15
#